data_5262c55ed66f86fc3162ff8f8b07ee1d
#
_entry.id   5262c55ed66f86fc3162ff8f8b07ee1d
#
_cell.length_a   1.000
_cell.length_b   1.000
_cell.length_c   1.000
_cell.angle_alpha   90.00
_cell.angle_beta   90.00
_cell.angle_gamma   90.00
#
_symmetry.space_group_name_H-M   'P 1'
#
loop_
_entity.id
_entity.type
_entity.pdbx_description
1 polymer ?
#
loop_
_entity_poly.entity_id
_entity_poly.type
_entity_poly.pdbx_seq_one_letter_code
_entity_poly.pdbx_strand_id
1 'polypeptide(L)'
;MNRTILFFAATLLLNSCKPLYKTAPFEETIIPNAPNYADERFWAVLPDNYPPELKEITGDFEEKQTDVFFVYPTLLTEKKDPSWNADIVRNDVRDKVLSQSVKFQASAFAKAGNLYIPYYRQSHYKIYVPPYNKQEELSRTIAYADVRAAFQYYLTNYNQGRPIIIASHSQGSIMCAMLLKEFFDGTALQKQLIAAYIPGVKIQDKDFSSLRKMDDPMATGGYVSWNTYKKNNYPPTYEQWYKGATTTNPISWDTAKNTTFDQHLGVLNGDGDIYPNALEVQVVDGLIWSSVPKIPKRFFLSFVKNYHFADINLFWKDIEKNAMD
;
A
#
# COMPACT_ATOMS: atom_id res chain seq x y z
N MET A 1 9.89 47.45 -57.24
CA MET A 1 10.18 47.52 -55.78
C MET A 1 9.45 46.36 -55.09
N ASN A 2 10.15 45.24 -54.92
CA ASN A 2 9.59 44.06 -54.24
C ASN A 2 9.97 44.11 -52.75
N ARG A 3 8.97 44.17 -51.88
CA ARG A 3 9.15 44.04 -50.42
C ARG A 3 8.88 42.59 -50.05
N THR A 4 9.95 41.86 -49.76
CA THR A 4 9.89 40.53 -49.18
C THR A 4 9.64 40.64 -47.66
N ILE A 5 8.47 40.15 -47.21
CA ILE A 5 8.12 40.08 -45.78
C ILE A 5 8.67 38.76 -45.26
N LEU A 6 9.71 38.80 -44.43
CA LEU A 6 10.18 37.64 -43.66
C LEU A 6 9.23 37.36 -42.48
N PHE A 7 8.52 36.24 -42.51
CA PHE A 7 7.81 35.71 -41.37
C PHE A 7 8.78 34.97 -40.47
N PHE A 8 9.10 35.55 -39.31
CA PHE A 8 9.78 34.85 -38.24
C PHE A 8 8.75 34.00 -37.50
N ALA A 9 8.75 32.67 -37.73
CA ALA A 9 8.00 31.72 -36.95
C ALA A 9 8.72 31.50 -35.60
N ALA A 10 8.28 32.17 -34.56
CA ALA A 10 8.71 31.92 -33.21
C ALA A 10 8.09 30.60 -32.74
N THR A 11 8.86 29.53 -32.82
CA THR A 11 8.50 28.24 -32.21
C THR A 11 8.60 28.39 -30.69
N LEU A 12 7.48 28.60 -30.04
CA LEU A 12 7.33 28.51 -28.59
C LEU A 12 7.51 27.04 -28.21
N LEU A 13 8.71 26.68 -27.78
CA LEU A 13 8.99 25.46 -27.05
C LEU A 13 8.28 25.56 -25.70
N LEU A 14 7.06 25.03 -25.63
CA LEU A 14 6.41 24.73 -24.37
C LEU A 14 7.21 23.63 -23.66
N ASN A 15 8.26 24.03 -22.97
CA ASN A 15 8.87 23.19 -21.95
C ASN A 15 7.79 22.98 -20.86
N SER A 16 7.09 21.86 -20.95
CA SER A 16 6.28 21.38 -19.84
C SER A 16 7.23 21.19 -18.66
N CYS A 17 7.25 22.18 -17.75
CA CYS A 17 7.99 22.08 -16.49
C CYS A 17 7.43 20.89 -15.73
N LYS A 18 8.08 19.72 -15.82
CA LYS A 18 7.84 18.61 -14.91
C LYS A 18 8.04 19.13 -13.50
N PRO A 19 7.11 18.88 -12.57
CA PRO A 19 7.25 19.36 -11.21
C PRO A 19 8.54 18.80 -10.60
N LEU A 20 9.48 19.68 -10.33
CA LEU A 20 10.76 19.35 -9.74
C LEU A 20 10.55 19.12 -8.23
N TYR A 21 10.97 17.96 -7.71
CA TYR A 21 11.06 17.76 -6.27
C TYR A 21 12.27 18.52 -5.73
N LYS A 22 12.08 19.20 -4.59
CA LYS A 22 13.21 19.74 -3.85
C LYS A 22 14.03 18.55 -3.32
N THR A 23 15.34 18.56 -3.55
CA THR A 23 16.23 17.49 -3.08
C THR A 23 17.66 17.96 -3.08
N ALA A 24 18.51 17.28 -2.28
CA ALA A 24 19.97 17.29 -2.37
C ALA A 24 20.43 15.86 -2.72
N PRO A 25 21.70 15.68 -3.13
CA PRO A 25 22.29 14.34 -3.23
C PRO A 25 22.05 13.55 -1.96
N PHE A 26 21.86 12.24 -2.09
CA PHE A 26 21.52 11.39 -0.93
C PHE A 26 22.59 11.49 0.16
N GLU A 27 23.85 11.53 -0.24
CA GLU A 27 25.03 11.57 0.61
C GLU A 27 25.16 12.89 1.41
N GLU A 28 24.49 13.95 0.94
CA GLU A 28 24.46 15.27 1.58
C GLU A 28 23.25 15.47 2.49
N THR A 29 22.32 14.51 2.52
CA THR A 29 21.11 14.62 3.33
C THR A 29 21.29 13.99 4.70
N ILE A 30 20.67 14.59 5.71
CA ILE A 30 20.62 14.01 7.05
C ILE A 30 19.64 12.83 7.01
N ILE A 31 20.15 11.63 7.30
CA ILE A 31 19.34 10.46 7.50
C ILE A 31 18.78 10.52 8.92
N PRO A 32 17.45 10.48 9.12
CA PRO A 32 16.85 10.47 10.46
C PRO A 32 17.31 9.27 11.28
N ASN A 33 17.29 9.42 12.61
CA ASN A 33 17.66 8.33 13.52
C ASN A 33 16.77 7.11 13.33
N ALA A 34 17.36 5.91 13.44
CA ALA A 34 16.62 4.67 13.40
C ALA A 34 15.68 4.54 14.62
N PRO A 35 14.45 4.00 14.43
CA PRO A 35 13.54 3.76 15.55
C PRO A 35 14.07 2.67 16.50
N ASN A 36 13.80 2.83 17.78
CA ASN A 36 14.00 1.81 18.79
C ASN A 36 12.64 1.17 19.14
N TYR A 37 12.33 0.01 18.61
CA TYR A 37 11.03 -0.64 18.78
C TYR A 37 10.76 -1.21 20.18
N ALA A 38 11.72 -1.15 21.10
CA ALA A 38 11.47 -1.34 22.53
C ALA A 38 10.72 -0.15 23.16
N ASP A 39 10.66 0.98 22.50
CA ASP A 39 9.90 2.14 22.86
C ASP A 39 8.59 2.18 22.06
N GLU A 40 7.46 2.03 22.75
CA GLU A 40 6.12 2.01 22.15
C GLU A 40 5.79 3.25 21.31
N ARG A 41 6.47 4.37 21.56
CA ARG A 41 6.33 5.60 20.74
C ARG A 41 6.70 5.40 19.27
N PHE A 42 7.43 4.34 18.93
CA PHE A 42 7.76 3.98 17.55
C PHE A 42 6.76 3.00 16.91
N TRP A 43 5.64 2.77 17.57
CA TRP A 43 4.49 2.05 17.01
C TRP A 43 3.33 3.01 16.78
N ALA A 44 2.75 2.95 15.59
CA ALA A 44 1.54 3.70 15.26
C ALA A 44 0.30 3.05 15.89
N VAL A 45 0.32 1.71 15.99
CA VAL A 45 -0.72 0.92 16.64
C VAL A 45 -0.06 -0.26 17.38
N LEU A 46 -0.47 -0.44 18.61
CA LEU A 46 -0.31 -1.65 19.41
C LEU A 46 -1.69 -2.05 19.95
N PRO A 47 -1.91 -3.33 20.29
CA PRO A 47 -3.20 -3.83 20.78
C PRO A 47 -3.80 -2.96 21.91
N ASP A 48 -3.02 -2.63 22.92
CA ASP A 48 -3.49 -1.85 24.08
C ASP A 48 -3.51 -0.33 23.83
N ASN A 49 -3.11 0.12 22.65
CA ASN A 49 -2.99 1.54 22.32
C ASN A 49 -3.54 1.85 20.91
N TYR A 50 -4.84 1.63 20.72
CA TYR A 50 -5.52 2.01 19.47
C TYR A 50 -5.73 3.52 19.42
N PRO A 51 -5.22 4.21 18.38
CA PRO A 51 -5.43 5.64 18.22
C PRO A 51 -6.90 5.97 17.88
N PRO A 52 -7.35 7.23 18.17
CA PRO A 52 -8.72 7.66 17.90
C PRO A 52 -9.18 7.41 16.47
N GLU A 53 -8.30 7.62 15.49
CA GLU A 53 -8.58 7.41 14.06
C GLU A 53 -8.97 5.95 13.73
N LEU A 54 -8.37 4.99 14.42
CA LEU A 54 -8.70 3.59 14.27
C LEU A 54 -10.02 3.27 14.97
N LYS A 55 -10.18 3.72 16.22
CA LYS A 55 -11.38 3.50 17.03
C LYS A 55 -12.65 4.05 16.38
N GLU A 56 -12.55 5.14 15.65
CA GLU A 56 -13.67 5.73 14.92
C GLU A 56 -14.27 4.74 13.90
N ILE A 57 -13.46 3.88 13.30
CA ILE A 57 -13.90 2.91 12.29
C ILE A 57 -14.20 1.54 12.91
N THR A 58 -13.42 1.11 13.89
CA THR A 58 -13.42 -0.28 14.36
C THR A 58 -14.01 -0.45 15.77
N GLY A 59 -14.18 0.64 16.51
CA GLY A 59 -14.47 0.60 17.94
C GLY A 59 -13.20 0.36 18.78
N ASP A 60 -13.40 0.06 20.05
CA ASP A 60 -12.31 -0.24 20.98
C ASP A 60 -11.65 -1.59 20.65
N PHE A 61 -10.42 -1.73 21.16
CA PHE A 61 -9.67 -2.97 21.00
C PHE A 61 -10.36 -4.15 21.70
N GLU A 62 -10.39 -5.26 21.02
CA GLU A 62 -10.73 -6.58 21.56
C GLU A 62 -9.63 -7.55 21.19
N GLU A 63 -9.13 -8.32 22.17
CA GLU A 63 -8.07 -9.29 21.96
C GLU A 63 -8.47 -10.40 20.98
N LYS A 64 -7.57 -10.75 20.07
CA LYS A 64 -7.75 -11.79 19.06
C LYS A 64 -6.68 -12.88 19.21
N GLN A 65 -6.98 -14.06 18.65
CA GLN A 65 -6.06 -15.20 18.65
C GLN A 65 -5.04 -15.14 17.50
N THR A 66 -5.20 -14.20 16.59
CA THR A 66 -4.37 -13.94 15.42
C THR A 66 -3.76 -12.57 15.54
N ASP A 67 -2.57 -12.38 14.98
CA ASP A 67 -1.94 -11.06 14.86
C ASP A 67 -1.94 -10.57 13.42
N VAL A 68 -2.02 -9.26 13.25
CA VAL A 68 -1.83 -8.58 11.97
C VAL A 68 -0.63 -7.65 12.07
N PHE A 69 0.40 -7.91 11.30
CA PHE A 69 1.51 -6.99 11.13
C PHE A 69 1.28 -6.17 9.85
N PHE A 70 1.00 -4.87 10.01
CA PHE A 70 0.65 -3.99 8.90
C PHE A 70 1.77 -2.99 8.60
N VAL A 71 2.14 -2.88 7.31
CA VAL A 71 3.14 -1.91 6.82
C VAL A 71 2.48 -0.93 5.85
N TYR A 72 2.39 0.34 6.25
CA TYR A 72 1.71 1.39 5.50
C TYR A 72 2.48 1.84 4.25
N PRO A 73 1.81 2.48 3.27
CA PRO A 73 2.46 3.04 2.08
C PRO A 73 3.31 4.27 2.42
N THR A 74 4.07 4.77 1.44
CA THR A 74 4.68 6.10 1.62
C THR A 74 3.62 7.20 1.62
N LEU A 75 3.68 8.04 2.64
CA LEU A 75 2.88 9.25 2.81
C LEU A 75 3.76 10.52 2.77
N LEU A 76 5.06 10.35 2.56
CA LEU A 76 6.03 11.42 2.32
C LEU A 76 6.02 11.77 0.82
N THR A 77 5.13 12.68 0.41
CA THR A 77 4.85 12.97 -0.99
C THR A 77 5.07 14.44 -1.38
N GLU A 78 5.38 15.33 -0.43
CA GLU A 78 5.47 16.77 -0.62
C GLU A 78 6.67 17.14 -1.49
N LYS A 79 6.39 17.77 -2.64
CA LYS A 79 7.43 18.20 -3.58
C LYS A 79 8.48 19.15 -2.97
N LYS A 80 8.13 19.84 -1.90
CA LYS A 80 9.02 20.79 -1.20
C LYS A 80 9.84 20.14 -0.09
N ASP A 81 9.53 18.89 0.31
CA ASP A 81 10.28 18.16 1.32
C ASP A 81 11.58 17.61 0.69
N PRO A 82 12.77 18.01 1.17
CA PRO A 82 14.04 17.59 0.58
C PRO A 82 14.43 16.17 0.99
N SER A 83 13.84 15.60 2.03
CA SER A 83 14.23 14.32 2.63
C SER A 83 14.11 13.18 1.63
N TRP A 84 14.98 12.18 1.76
CA TRP A 84 14.85 10.90 1.05
C TRP A 84 14.04 9.89 1.86
N ASN A 85 14.16 9.95 3.18
CA ASN A 85 13.42 9.12 4.12
C ASN A 85 12.71 10.00 5.15
N ALA A 86 11.54 9.57 5.61
CA ALA A 86 10.75 10.31 6.57
C ALA A 86 11.43 10.36 7.94
N ASP A 87 11.39 11.51 8.57
CA ASP A 87 11.66 11.62 10.00
C ASP A 87 10.38 11.28 10.78
N ILE A 88 10.37 10.10 11.38
CA ILE A 88 9.19 9.51 12.04
C ILE A 88 8.84 10.13 13.39
N VAL A 89 9.63 11.09 13.88
CA VAL A 89 9.26 11.86 15.09
C VAL A 89 8.49 13.13 14.74
N ARG A 90 8.41 13.49 13.47
CA ARG A 90 7.61 14.63 12.99
C ARG A 90 6.12 14.35 13.12
N ASN A 91 5.38 15.26 13.74
CA ASN A 91 3.93 15.13 13.92
C ASN A 91 3.18 15.06 12.60
N ASP A 92 3.53 15.89 11.61
CA ASP A 92 2.87 15.88 10.29
C ASP A 92 3.02 14.55 9.54
N VAL A 93 4.12 13.81 9.76
CA VAL A 93 4.31 12.46 9.22
C VAL A 93 3.41 11.47 9.97
N ARG A 94 3.40 11.53 11.30
CA ARG A 94 2.59 10.63 12.14
C ARG A 94 1.10 10.83 11.90
N ASP A 95 0.63 12.07 11.87
CA ASP A 95 -0.77 12.43 11.63
C ASP A 95 -1.27 11.86 10.29
N LYS A 96 -0.44 11.89 9.24
CA LYS A 96 -0.78 11.26 7.96
C LYS A 96 -0.86 9.75 8.05
N VAL A 97 0.06 9.11 8.77
CA VAL A 97 0.01 7.66 8.98
C VAL A 97 -1.29 7.27 9.66
N LEU A 98 -1.68 7.97 10.74
CA LEU A 98 -2.90 7.67 11.48
C LEU A 98 -4.15 7.99 10.66
N SER A 99 -4.26 9.21 10.12
CA SER A 99 -5.48 9.70 9.46
C SER A 99 -5.73 9.12 8.06
N GLN A 100 -4.70 8.65 7.37
CA GLN A 100 -4.83 8.15 6.00
C GLN A 100 -4.67 6.63 5.91
N SER A 101 -3.60 6.07 6.49
CA SER A 101 -3.34 4.64 6.35
C SER A 101 -3.95 3.80 7.46
N VAL A 102 -3.76 4.18 8.73
CA VAL A 102 -4.34 3.43 9.85
C VAL A 102 -5.86 3.45 9.75
N LYS A 103 -6.46 4.64 9.62
CA LYS A 103 -7.91 4.83 9.54
C LYS A 103 -8.55 4.11 8.37
N PHE A 104 -7.99 4.24 7.16
CA PHE A 104 -8.66 3.81 5.93
C PHE A 104 -8.12 2.51 5.32
N GLN A 105 -6.99 2.01 5.78
CA GLN A 105 -6.39 0.79 5.23
C GLN A 105 -6.22 -0.29 6.29
N ALA A 106 -5.42 -0.03 7.34
CA ALA A 106 -5.18 -1.03 8.39
C ALA A 106 -6.46 -1.42 9.15
N SER A 107 -7.43 -0.52 9.27
CA SER A 107 -8.73 -0.76 9.89
C SER A 107 -9.49 -1.94 9.28
N ALA A 108 -9.28 -2.26 8.00
CA ALA A 108 -9.90 -3.43 7.34
C ALA A 108 -9.48 -4.77 7.98
N PHE A 109 -8.38 -4.80 8.71
CA PHE A 109 -7.82 -6.01 9.34
C PHE A 109 -8.05 -6.07 10.84
N ALA A 110 -8.61 -5.02 11.46
CA ALA A 110 -8.71 -4.91 12.92
C ALA A 110 -9.60 -5.98 13.58
N LYS A 111 -10.58 -6.53 12.83
CA LYS A 111 -11.42 -7.62 13.33
C LYS A 111 -10.78 -8.99 13.15
N ALA A 112 -9.85 -9.12 12.23
CA ALA A 112 -9.15 -10.38 11.95
C ALA A 112 -8.02 -10.68 12.94
N GLY A 113 -7.40 -9.65 13.53
CA GLY A 113 -6.29 -9.88 14.46
C GLY A 113 -5.87 -8.64 15.24
N ASN A 114 -4.99 -8.86 16.22
CA ASN A 114 -4.34 -7.82 16.98
C ASN A 114 -3.41 -7.01 16.07
N LEU A 115 -3.64 -5.72 15.90
CA LEU A 115 -2.87 -4.89 14.98
C LEU A 115 -1.54 -4.44 15.58
N TYR A 116 -0.45 -4.66 14.83
CA TYR A 116 0.90 -4.16 15.09
C TYR A 116 1.36 -3.34 13.89
N ILE A 117 1.51 -2.03 14.06
CA ILE A 117 1.88 -1.10 12.97
C ILE A 117 3.08 -0.28 13.42
N PRO A 118 4.30 -0.57 12.95
CA PRO A 118 5.46 0.23 13.29
C PRO A 118 5.51 1.53 12.51
N TYR A 119 5.96 2.63 13.13
CA TYR A 119 6.50 3.75 12.37
C TYR A 119 7.86 3.33 11.77
N TYR A 120 8.08 3.62 10.50
CA TYR A 120 9.36 3.35 9.84
C TYR A 120 9.75 4.54 8.94
N ARG A 121 11.05 4.70 8.70
CA ARG A 121 11.59 5.78 7.84
C ARG A 121 11.24 5.51 6.38
N GLN A 122 9.95 5.61 6.05
CA GLN A 122 9.41 5.41 4.71
C GLN A 122 10.18 6.25 3.68
N SER A 123 10.44 5.71 2.51
CA SER A 123 11.06 6.44 1.42
C SER A 123 10.13 7.50 0.86
N HIS A 124 10.67 8.65 0.47
CA HIS A 124 9.88 9.69 -0.19
C HIS A 124 9.39 9.20 -1.56
N TYR A 125 8.16 9.56 -1.93
CA TYR A 125 7.55 9.18 -3.22
C TYR A 125 8.42 9.51 -4.45
N LYS A 126 9.27 10.55 -4.37
CA LYS A 126 10.16 10.94 -5.47
C LYS A 126 11.09 9.81 -5.96
N ILE A 127 11.37 8.79 -5.13
CA ILE A 127 12.20 7.65 -5.56
C ILE A 127 11.58 6.86 -6.73
N TYR A 128 10.28 7.01 -6.98
CA TYR A 128 9.59 6.39 -8.11
C TYR A 128 9.52 7.29 -9.35
N VAL A 129 10.12 8.49 -9.30
CA VAL A 129 10.01 9.52 -10.34
C VAL A 129 11.38 9.84 -10.93
N PRO A 130 11.63 9.62 -12.24
CA PRO A 130 12.87 10.06 -12.88
C PRO A 130 13.06 11.58 -12.78
N PRO A 131 14.28 12.08 -12.53
CA PRO A 131 15.55 11.34 -12.41
C PRO A 131 15.90 10.88 -10.97
N TYR A 132 14.99 11.05 -10.00
CA TYR A 132 15.22 10.81 -8.57
C TYR A 132 15.29 9.31 -8.23
N ASN A 133 14.77 8.45 -9.11
CA ASN A 133 14.79 6.99 -8.93
C ASN A 133 16.19 6.37 -8.89
N LYS A 134 17.24 7.13 -9.18
CA LYS A 134 18.64 6.68 -9.00
C LYS A 134 19.01 6.43 -7.53
N GLN A 135 18.29 7.03 -6.60
CA GLN A 135 18.49 6.89 -5.15
C GLN A 135 17.51 5.90 -4.50
N GLU A 136 16.71 5.20 -5.31
CA GLU A 136 15.67 4.29 -4.85
C GLU A 136 16.21 3.20 -3.92
N GLU A 137 17.31 2.56 -4.31
CA GLU A 137 17.90 1.45 -3.56
C GLU A 137 18.38 1.88 -2.18
N LEU A 138 19.12 3.00 -2.09
CA LEU A 138 19.63 3.52 -0.81
C LEU A 138 18.50 3.88 0.16
N SER A 139 17.50 4.62 -0.31
CA SER A 139 16.36 5.01 0.50
C SER A 139 15.52 3.80 0.93
N ARG A 140 15.33 2.83 0.03
CA ARG A 140 14.57 1.60 0.30
C ARG A 140 15.28 0.71 1.32
N THR A 141 16.61 0.63 1.28
CA THR A 141 17.41 -0.14 2.25
C THR A 141 17.18 0.37 3.67
N ILE A 142 17.13 1.70 3.86
CA ILE A 142 16.83 2.29 5.18
C ILE A 142 15.41 1.93 5.64
N ALA A 143 14.43 2.08 4.75
CA ALA A 143 13.04 1.76 5.06
C ALA A 143 12.85 0.28 5.44
N TYR A 144 13.50 -0.62 4.68
CA TYR A 144 13.43 -2.05 4.97
C TYR A 144 14.15 -2.43 6.26
N ALA A 145 15.29 -1.83 6.55
CA ALA A 145 16.00 -2.08 7.80
C ALA A 145 15.12 -1.80 9.04
N ASP A 146 14.31 -0.75 9.00
CA ASP A 146 13.39 -0.42 10.07
C ASP A 146 12.24 -1.44 10.15
N VAL A 147 11.59 -1.74 9.02
CA VAL A 147 10.48 -2.71 8.98
C VAL A 147 10.96 -4.09 9.44
N ARG A 148 12.14 -4.51 9.02
CA ARG A 148 12.80 -5.74 9.46
C ARG A 148 13.03 -5.77 10.98
N ALA A 149 13.58 -4.69 11.52
CA ALA A 149 13.85 -4.57 12.96
C ALA A 149 12.56 -4.58 13.78
N ALA A 150 11.51 -3.89 13.30
CA ALA A 150 10.18 -3.91 13.91
C ALA A 150 9.58 -5.32 13.93
N PHE A 151 9.67 -6.03 12.80
CA PHE A 151 9.14 -7.39 12.70
C PHE A 151 9.89 -8.38 13.60
N GLN A 152 11.21 -8.27 13.68
CA GLN A 152 12.01 -9.08 14.61
C GLN A 152 11.64 -8.80 16.08
N TYR A 153 11.47 -7.52 16.44
CA TYR A 153 11.04 -7.14 17.78
C TYR A 153 9.63 -7.68 18.09
N TYR A 154 8.70 -7.54 17.14
CA TYR A 154 7.34 -8.08 17.23
C TYR A 154 7.35 -9.60 17.47
N LEU A 155 8.09 -10.37 16.66
CA LEU A 155 8.18 -11.83 16.83
C LEU A 155 8.71 -12.23 18.20
N THR A 156 9.70 -11.49 18.71
CA THR A 156 10.38 -11.83 19.98
C THR A 156 9.56 -11.45 21.21
N ASN A 157 8.84 -10.30 21.13
CA ASN A 157 8.26 -9.68 22.34
C ASN A 157 6.73 -9.71 22.37
N TYR A 158 6.06 -9.79 21.21
CA TYR A 158 4.60 -9.64 21.14
C TYR A 158 3.88 -10.87 20.60
N ASN A 159 4.39 -11.55 19.58
CA ASN A 159 3.63 -12.57 18.83
C ASN A 159 3.27 -13.82 19.65
N GLN A 160 4.17 -14.30 20.51
CA GLN A 160 3.94 -15.48 21.36
C GLN A 160 3.47 -16.74 20.58
N GLY A 161 3.87 -16.87 19.32
CA GLY A 161 3.51 -18.01 18.47
C GLY A 161 2.10 -17.96 17.86
N ARG A 162 1.37 -16.84 17.98
CA ARG A 162 0.07 -16.68 17.33
C ARG A 162 0.18 -16.71 15.81
N PRO A 163 -0.85 -17.19 15.09
CA PRO A 163 -0.94 -17.07 13.64
C PRO A 163 -0.82 -15.62 13.18
N ILE A 164 -0.25 -15.40 12.01
CA ILE A 164 0.13 -14.09 11.51
C ILE A 164 -0.55 -13.80 10.17
N ILE A 165 -1.17 -12.63 10.06
CA ILE A 165 -1.53 -11.99 8.80
C ILE A 165 -0.51 -10.89 8.54
N ILE A 166 0.11 -10.90 7.36
CA ILE A 166 0.92 -9.79 6.87
C ILE A 166 0.05 -8.94 5.98
N ALA A 167 -0.07 -7.65 6.27
CA ALA A 167 -0.89 -6.75 5.47
C ALA A 167 -0.15 -5.46 5.15
N SER A 168 -0.42 -4.87 3.99
CA SER A 168 0.34 -3.71 3.54
C SER A 168 -0.30 -3.03 2.33
N HIS A 169 0.27 -1.89 1.93
CA HIS A 169 -0.09 -1.25 0.68
C HIS A 169 1.12 -0.56 0.03
N SER A 170 1.22 -0.62 -1.31
CA SER A 170 2.18 0.15 -2.11
C SER A 170 3.64 -0.05 -1.65
N GLN A 171 4.35 1.00 -1.21
CA GLN A 171 5.72 0.86 -0.68
C GLN A 171 5.78 -0.14 0.49
N GLY A 172 4.77 -0.17 1.36
CA GLY A 172 4.66 -1.17 2.42
C GLY A 172 4.63 -2.59 1.86
N SER A 173 3.98 -2.81 0.70
CA SER A 173 3.96 -4.12 0.04
C SER A 173 5.32 -4.54 -0.51
N ILE A 174 6.16 -3.58 -0.96
CA ILE A 174 7.55 -3.89 -1.30
C ILE A 174 8.31 -4.38 -0.06
N MET A 175 8.15 -3.69 1.08
CA MET A 175 8.77 -4.09 2.35
C MET A 175 8.27 -5.46 2.80
N CYS A 176 6.95 -5.70 2.73
CA CYS A 176 6.37 -6.99 3.09
C CYS A 176 6.79 -8.14 2.16
N ALA A 177 6.96 -7.90 0.87
CA ALA A 177 7.51 -8.90 -0.03
C ALA A 177 8.94 -9.31 0.35
N MET A 178 9.76 -8.35 0.81
CA MET A 178 11.10 -8.62 1.35
C MET A 178 11.03 -9.39 2.66
N LEU A 179 10.11 -9.03 3.58
CA LEU A 179 9.86 -9.78 4.82
C LEU A 179 9.42 -11.21 4.54
N LEU A 180 8.50 -11.41 3.62
CA LEU A 180 8.00 -12.74 3.25
C LEU A 180 9.15 -13.63 2.74
N LYS A 181 10.04 -13.09 1.90
CA LYS A 181 11.23 -13.82 1.42
C LYS A 181 12.18 -14.19 2.54
N GLU A 182 12.42 -13.28 3.48
CA GLU A 182 13.42 -13.48 4.51
C GLU A 182 12.92 -14.36 5.66
N PHE A 183 11.67 -14.16 6.10
CA PHE A 183 11.18 -14.77 7.33
C PHE A 183 10.22 -15.94 7.10
N PHE A 184 9.52 -15.99 5.98
CA PHE A 184 8.47 -16.99 5.76
C PHE A 184 8.80 -18.01 4.67
N ASP A 185 9.28 -17.56 3.51
CA ASP A 185 9.40 -18.38 2.30
C ASP A 185 10.34 -19.57 2.48
N GLY A 186 9.78 -20.77 2.68
CA GLY A 186 10.53 -21.99 2.96
C GLY A 186 11.07 -22.15 4.39
N THR A 187 10.67 -21.27 5.31
CA THR A 187 11.10 -21.34 6.72
C THR A 187 10.05 -21.98 7.63
N ALA A 188 10.42 -22.26 8.89
CA ALA A 188 9.48 -22.78 9.88
C ALA A 188 8.34 -21.79 10.19
N LEU A 189 8.61 -20.48 10.10
CA LEU A 189 7.62 -19.43 10.38
C LEU A 189 6.48 -19.40 9.34
N GLN A 190 6.70 -19.94 8.13
CA GLN A 190 5.64 -20.06 7.13
C GLN A 190 4.40 -20.79 7.64
N LYS A 191 4.56 -21.72 8.57
CA LYS A 191 3.42 -22.45 9.19
C LYS A 191 2.51 -21.58 10.04
N GLN A 192 2.97 -20.41 10.45
CA GLN A 192 2.17 -19.42 11.19
C GLN A 192 1.50 -18.39 10.25
N LEU A 193 1.87 -18.35 8.97
CA LEU A 193 1.28 -17.42 8.01
C LEU A 193 -0.14 -17.87 7.67
N ILE A 194 -1.13 -17.06 8.02
CA ILE A 194 -2.50 -17.19 7.52
C ILE A 194 -2.55 -16.68 6.09
N ALA A 195 -2.27 -15.41 5.89
CA ALA A 195 -2.32 -14.76 4.58
C ALA A 195 -1.37 -13.55 4.52
N ALA A 196 -0.88 -13.24 3.32
CA ALA A 196 -0.20 -11.98 3.07
C ALA A 196 -0.98 -11.14 2.05
N TYR A 197 -1.53 -10.00 2.48
CA TYR A 197 -2.20 -9.01 1.63
C TYR A 197 -1.18 -7.95 1.23
N ILE A 198 -0.69 -8.03 -0.03
CA ILE A 198 0.40 -7.18 -0.53
C ILE A 198 0.03 -6.45 -1.84
N PRO A 199 -1.09 -5.69 -1.88
CA PRO A 199 -1.52 -4.97 -3.09
C PRO A 199 -0.67 -3.74 -3.39
N GLY A 200 -0.80 -3.26 -4.63
CA GLY A 200 -0.19 -2.01 -5.08
C GLY A 200 1.23 -2.16 -5.60
N VAL A 201 1.71 -3.37 -5.88
CA VAL A 201 3.04 -3.65 -6.40
C VAL A 201 3.01 -4.80 -7.41
N LYS A 202 4.07 -4.93 -8.21
CA LYS A 202 4.25 -6.08 -9.09
C LYS A 202 4.85 -7.22 -8.30
N ILE A 203 4.07 -8.26 -8.03
CA ILE A 203 4.49 -9.54 -7.48
C ILE A 203 4.28 -10.61 -8.54
N GLN A 204 5.18 -11.57 -8.65
CA GLN A 204 5.09 -12.71 -9.55
C GLN A 204 5.35 -14.01 -8.78
N ASP A 205 4.80 -15.13 -9.21
CA ASP A 205 4.98 -16.43 -8.54
C ASP A 205 6.46 -16.83 -8.40
N LYS A 206 7.29 -16.43 -9.36
CA LYS A 206 8.74 -16.66 -9.32
C LYS A 206 9.49 -15.85 -8.25
N ASP A 207 8.83 -14.87 -7.64
CA ASP A 207 9.45 -14.03 -6.60
C ASP A 207 9.62 -14.77 -5.29
N PHE A 208 8.90 -15.88 -5.11
CA PHE A 208 8.99 -16.75 -3.94
C PHE A 208 9.34 -18.19 -4.35
N SER A 209 10.03 -18.91 -3.45
CA SER A 209 10.40 -20.31 -3.68
C SER A 209 9.28 -21.27 -3.27
N SER A 210 8.59 -21.02 -2.18
CA SER A 210 7.54 -21.89 -1.62
C SER A 210 6.19 -21.20 -1.45
N LEU A 211 6.16 -19.89 -1.14
CA LEU A 211 4.91 -19.14 -1.05
C LEU A 211 4.21 -19.10 -2.41
N ARG A 212 2.89 -19.28 -2.41
CA ARG A 212 2.06 -19.26 -3.63
C ARG A 212 0.93 -18.27 -3.51
N LYS A 213 0.48 -17.78 -4.65
CA LYS A 213 -0.78 -17.03 -4.73
C LYS A 213 -1.92 -17.90 -4.22
N MET A 214 -2.80 -17.32 -3.44
CA MET A 214 -4.05 -17.96 -3.02
C MET A 214 -5.14 -17.70 -4.07
N ASP A 215 -5.82 -18.76 -4.46
CA ASP A 215 -6.90 -18.77 -5.48
C ASP A 215 -8.22 -19.34 -4.92
N ASP A 216 -8.32 -19.44 -3.62
CA ASP A 216 -9.49 -19.89 -2.87
C ASP A 216 -9.64 -18.98 -1.64
N PRO A 217 -10.85 -18.46 -1.37
CA PRO A 217 -11.09 -17.56 -0.24
C PRO A 217 -10.76 -18.17 1.14
N MET A 218 -10.72 -19.50 1.24
CA MET A 218 -10.38 -20.24 2.46
C MET A 218 -8.92 -20.72 2.50
N ALA A 219 -8.12 -20.43 1.45
CA ALA A 219 -6.72 -20.82 1.41
C ALA A 219 -5.89 -20.05 2.44
N THR A 220 -4.90 -20.73 3.02
CA THR A 220 -3.95 -20.14 3.97
C THR A 220 -2.50 -20.45 3.59
N GLY A 221 -1.54 -19.72 4.18
CA GLY A 221 -0.11 -19.94 3.99
C GLY A 221 0.48 -19.37 2.70
N GLY A 222 -0.27 -18.50 2.01
CA GLY A 222 0.12 -17.86 0.76
C GLY A 222 -0.07 -16.34 0.77
N TYR A 223 -0.17 -15.78 -0.44
CA TYR A 223 -0.35 -14.33 -0.61
C TYR A 223 -1.44 -14.00 -1.63
N VAL A 224 -1.98 -12.78 -1.50
CA VAL A 224 -2.88 -12.12 -2.46
C VAL A 224 -2.31 -10.76 -2.83
N SER A 225 -2.49 -10.37 -4.10
CA SER A 225 -1.99 -9.08 -4.60
C SER A 225 -2.87 -8.58 -5.74
N TRP A 226 -3.01 -7.27 -5.87
CA TRP A 226 -3.72 -6.60 -6.96
C TRP A 226 -3.26 -5.15 -7.12
N ASN A 227 -3.60 -4.54 -8.26
CA ASN A 227 -3.36 -3.13 -8.56
C ASN A 227 -4.59 -2.58 -9.27
N THR A 228 -5.24 -1.54 -8.72
CA THR A 228 -6.55 -1.09 -9.20
C THR A 228 -6.46 0.13 -10.12
N TYR A 229 -7.08 0.00 -11.29
CA TYR A 229 -7.25 1.07 -12.27
C TYR A 229 -8.69 1.16 -12.75
N LYS A 230 -9.08 2.35 -13.19
CA LYS A 230 -10.38 2.53 -13.83
C LYS A 230 -10.48 1.66 -15.09
N LYS A 231 -11.63 1.02 -15.30
CA LYS A 231 -11.93 0.16 -16.45
C LYS A 231 -11.48 0.81 -17.78
N ASN A 232 -10.84 0.00 -18.62
CA ASN A 232 -10.29 0.38 -19.92
C ASN A 232 -9.13 1.40 -19.84
N ASN A 233 -8.42 1.49 -18.71
CA ASN A 233 -7.24 2.34 -18.60
C ASN A 233 -6.01 1.49 -18.26
N TYR A 234 -4.96 1.65 -19.04
CA TYR A 234 -3.62 1.17 -18.74
C TYR A 234 -2.74 2.37 -18.34
N PRO A 235 -1.95 2.25 -17.26
CA PRO A 235 -0.98 3.29 -16.91
C PRO A 235 0.14 3.37 -17.98
N PRO A 236 0.79 4.52 -18.16
CA PRO A 236 1.92 4.64 -19.08
C PRO A 236 3.08 3.67 -18.78
N THR A 237 3.21 3.26 -17.52
CA THR A 237 4.23 2.31 -17.03
C THR A 237 3.73 0.86 -16.99
N TYR A 238 2.62 0.54 -17.66
CA TYR A 238 1.96 -0.77 -17.58
C TYR A 238 2.91 -1.93 -17.91
N GLU A 239 3.62 -1.85 -19.03
CA GLU A 239 4.54 -2.92 -19.48
C GLU A 239 5.63 -3.22 -18.44
N GLN A 240 6.12 -2.18 -17.76
CA GLN A 240 7.22 -2.30 -16.81
C GLN A 240 6.74 -2.72 -15.42
N TRP A 241 5.66 -2.11 -14.91
CA TRP A 241 5.32 -2.17 -13.49
C TRP A 241 4.11 -3.04 -13.17
N TYR A 242 3.35 -3.51 -14.17
CA TYR A 242 2.11 -4.23 -13.90
C TYR A 242 1.96 -5.51 -14.71
N LYS A 243 2.25 -5.47 -16.01
CA LYS A 243 2.07 -6.61 -16.89
C LYS A 243 2.75 -7.87 -16.37
N GLY A 244 2.01 -8.97 -16.32
CA GLY A 244 2.48 -10.25 -15.78
C GLY A 244 2.57 -10.29 -14.25
N ALA A 245 2.04 -9.27 -13.52
CA ALA A 245 1.91 -9.36 -12.08
C ALA A 245 0.82 -10.37 -11.71
N THR A 246 1.05 -11.11 -10.64
CA THR A 246 0.03 -11.91 -9.98
C THR A 246 -1.13 -11.00 -9.58
N THR A 247 -2.36 -11.38 -9.93
CA THR A 247 -3.54 -10.57 -9.66
C THR A 247 -4.63 -11.44 -9.05
N THR A 248 -5.04 -11.09 -7.84
CA THR A 248 -6.18 -11.66 -7.13
C THR A 248 -7.41 -10.78 -7.34
N ASN A 249 -8.59 -11.37 -7.54
CA ASN A 249 -9.84 -10.63 -7.50
C ASN A 249 -10.20 -10.33 -6.03
N PRO A 250 -10.17 -9.06 -5.56
CA PRO A 250 -10.34 -8.74 -4.14
C PRO A 250 -11.81 -8.71 -3.68
N ILE A 251 -12.73 -9.21 -4.49
CA ILE A 251 -14.14 -9.39 -4.15
C ILE A 251 -14.45 -10.88 -3.96
N SER A 252 -14.04 -11.72 -4.91
CA SER A 252 -14.35 -13.16 -4.87
C SER A 252 -13.24 -14.02 -4.25
N TRP A 253 -12.00 -13.53 -4.19
CA TRP A 253 -10.79 -14.19 -3.66
C TRP A 253 -10.48 -15.54 -4.33
N ASP A 254 -10.98 -15.75 -5.53
CA ASP A 254 -10.82 -16.95 -6.35
C ASP A 254 -10.28 -16.64 -7.75
N THR A 255 -10.47 -17.56 -8.68
CA THR A 255 -10.05 -17.43 -10.08
C THR A 255 -11.02 -16.66 -10.97
N ALA A 256 -12.14 -16.16 -10.43
CA ALA A 256 -13.15 -15.43 -11.20
C ALA A 256 -12.55 -14.14 -11.78
N LYS A 257 -12.68 -13.99 -13.10
CA LYS A 257 -12.15 -12.82 -13.81
C LYS A 257 -13.06 -11.59 -13.73
N ASN A 258 -14.31 -11.77 -13.37
CA ASN A 258 -15.28 -10.68 -13.29
C ASN A 258 -16.14 -10.87 -12.04
N THR A 259 -16.44 -9.78 -11.36
CA THR A 259 -17.46 -9.71 -10.31
C THR A 259 -18.36 -8.54 -10.57
N THR A 260 -19.61 -8.67 -10.11
CA THR A 260 -20.69 -7.71 -10.31
C THR A 260 -20.93 -6.87 -9.06
N PHE A 261 -21.69 -5.79 -9.19
CA PHE A 261 -21.97 -4.87 -8.08
C PHE A 261 -22.55 -5.55 -6.84
N ASP A 262 -23.42 -6.52 -7.00
CA ASP A 262 -24.09 -7.24 -5.91
C ASP A 262 -23.17 -8.15 -5.09
N GLN A 263 -22.02 -8.51 -5.64
CA GLN A 263 -20.99 -9.29 -4.94
C GLN A 263 -20.07 -8.43 -4.08
N HIS A 264 -19.96 -7.14 -4.38
CA HIS A 264 -19.07 -6.22 -3.68
C HIS A 264 -19.65 -5.78 -2.32
N LEU A 265 -18.94 -6.06 -1.23
CA LEU A 265 -19.43 -5.84 0.13
C LEU A 265 -19.31 -4.37 0.58
N GLY A 266 -18.29 -3.62 0.14
CA GLY A 266 -18.31 -2.20 0.42
C GLY A 266 -16.98 -1.45 0.37
N VAL A 267 -17.07 -0.22 -0.14
CA VAL A 267 -16.01 0.81 -0.10
C VAL A 267 -16.07 1.53 1.23
N LEU A 268 -14.97 1.65 1.95
CA LEU A 268 -14.85 2.65 3.02
C LEU A 268 -14.49 4.00 2.41
N ASN A 269 -15.44 4.94 2.43
CA ASN A 269 -15.27 6.27 1.85
C ASN A 269 -14.68 7.28 2.86
N GLY A 270 -14.19 8.42 2.36
CA GLY A 270 -13.57 9.45 3.19
C GLY A 270 -14.48 10.12 4.23
N ASP A 271 -15.80 9.91 4.15
CA ASP A 271 -16.78 10.32 5.17
C ASP A 271 -16.89 9.34 6.36
N GLY A 272 -16.21 8.19 6.29
CA GLY A 272 -16.26 7.14 7.30
C GLY A 272 -17.36 6.11 7.07
N ASP A 273 -18.20 6.29 6.04
CA ASP A 273 -19.30 5.37 5.71
C ASP A 273 -18.84 4.26 4.76
N ILE A 274 -19.48 3.10 4.89
CA ILE A 274 -19.29 1.94 4.01
C ILE A 274 -20.40 1.88 2.98
N TYR A 275 -20.03 1.90 1.70
CA TYR A 275 -20.96 1.86 0.56
C TYR A 275 -20.94 0.48 -0.10
N PRO A 276 -21.94 -0.37 0.14
CA PRO A 276 -22.04 -1.69 -0.49
C PRO A 276 -22.48 -1.57 -1.96
N ASN A 277 -22.24 -2.61 -2.74
CA ASN A 277 -22.62 -2.69 -4.15
C ASN A 277 -22.11 -1.50 -4.98
N ALA A 278 -20.94 -0.97 -4.61
CA ALA A 278 -20.43 0.30 -5.15
C ALA A 278 -19.67 0.13 -6.45
N LEU A 279 -19.10 -1.04 -6.72
CA LEU A 279 -18.29 -1.28 -7.92
C LEU A 279 -18.38 -2.72 -8.43
N GLU A 280 -18.00 -2.90 -9.67
CA GLU A 280 -17.71 -4.19 -10.29
C GLU A 280 -16.27 -4.20 -10.76
N VAL A 281 -15.65 -5.37 -10.84
CA VAL A 281 -14.28 -5.50 -11.27
C VAL A 281 -14.11 -6.50 -12.40
N GLN A 282 -13.02 -6.30 -13.17
CA GLN A 282 -12.51 -7.22 -14.14
C GLN A 282 -11.01 -7.44 -13.92
N VAL A 283 -10.59 -8.67 -13.73
CA VAL A 283 -9.18 -9.05 -13.68
C VAL A 283 -8.61 -9.02 -15.10
N VAL A 284 -7.59 -8.24 -15.29
CA VAL A 284 -6.78 -8.21 -16.52
C VAL A 284 -5.33 -8.52 -16.17
N ASP A 285 -4.46 -8.68 -17.18
CA ASP A 285 -3.06 -9.01 -16.93
C ASP A 285 -2.38 -7.95 -16.03
N GLY A 286 -2.10 -8.33 -14.79
CA GLY A 286 -1.44 -7.49 -13.77
C GLY A 286 -2.30 -6.40 -13.12
N LEU A 287 -3.57 -6.22 -13.52
CA LEU A 287 -4.44 -5.16 -13.01
C LEU A 287 -5.83 -5.68 -12.62
N ILE A 288 -6.48 -4.94 -11.73
CA ILE A 288 -7.93 -4.94 -11.53
C ILE A 288 -8.50 -3.70 -12.21
N TRP A 289 -9.34 -3.88 -13.22
CA TRP A 289 -10.16 -2.82 -13.77
C TRP A 289 -11.45 -2.68 -12.96
N SER A 290 -11.61 -1.52 -12.32
CA SER A 290 -12.79 -1.17 -11.55
C SER A 290 -13.70 -0.22 -12.34
N SER A 291 -15.00 -0.39 -12.23
CA SER A 291 -15.97 0.65 -12.59
C SER A 291 -15.75 1.90 -11.75
N VAL A 292 -16.36 3.03 -12.14
CA VAL A 292 -16.36 4.24 -11.28
C VAL A 292 -17.23 3.93 -10.05
N PRO A 293 -16.69 4.00 -8.82
CA PRO A 293 -17.44 3.66 -7.62
C PRO A 293 -18.73 4.47 -7.46
N LYS A 294 -19.82 3.82 -7.03
CA LYS A 294 -21.11 4.44 -6.73
C LYS A 294 -21.12 4.99 -5.31
N ILE A 295 -20.31 6.01 -5.05
CA ILE A 295 -20.17 6.69 -3.76
C ILE A 295 -20.36 8.20 -3.94
N PRO A 296 -20.53 9.00 -2.86
CA PRO A 296 -20.58 10.45 -2.95
C PRO A 296 -19.44 11.05 -3.78
N LYS A 297 -19.72 12.13 -4.48
CA LYS A 297 -18.77 12.80 -5.39
C LYS A 297 -18.32 11.94 -6.59
N ARG A 298 -19.09 10.92 -6.98
CA ARG A 298 -18.81 10.02 -8.11
C ARG A 298 -18.44 10.75 -9.41
N PHE A 299 -19.04 11.91 -9.67
CA PHE A 299 -18.72 12.71 -10.85
C PHE A 299 -17.24 13.06 -10.90
N PHE A 300 -16.64 13.50 -9.80
CA PHE A 300 -15.21 13.82 -9.74
C PHE A 300 -14.34 12.57 -9.87
N LEU A 301 -14.78 11.45 -9.30
CA LEU A 301 -14.07 10.17 -9.43
C LEU A 301 -14.05 9.65 -10.86
N SER A 302 -14.99 10.06 -11.70
CA SER A 302 -15.02 9.67 -13.11
C SER A 302 -13.80 10.19 -13.91
N PHE A 303 -13.12 11.22 -13.44
CA PHE A 303 -11.90 11.76 -14.06
C PHE A 303 -10.63 11.06 -13.54
N VAL A 304 -10.71 10.34 -12.42
CA VAL A 304 -9.58 9.61 -11.85
C VAL A 304 -9.41 8.29 -12.62
N LYS A 305 -8.21 8.04 -13.13
CA LYS A 305 -7.88 6.83 -13.88
C LYS A 305 -7.10 5.82 -13.05
N ASN A 306 -6.30 6.32 -12.13
CA ASN A 306 -5.47 5.51 -11.24
C ASN A 306 -6.12 5.44 -9.86
N TYR A 307 -6.55 4.25 -9.46
CA TYR A 307 -7.16 3.99 -8.15
C TYR A 307 -6.18 3.34 -7.16
N HIS A 308 -4.89 3.31 -7.49
CA HIS A 308 -3.84 2.75 -6.64
C HIS A 308 -3.89 3.26 -5.19
N PHE A 309 -4.14 4.55 -4.98
CA PHE A 309 -4.26 5.13 -3.63
C PHE A 309 -5.39 4.51 -2.79
N ALA A 310 -6.34 3.84 -3.43
CA ALA A 310 -7.53 3.26 -2.83
C ALA A 310 -7.61 1.73 -2.99
N ASP A 311 -6.50 1.06 -3.30
CA ASP A 311 -6.46 -0.40 -3.47
C ASP A 311 -7.07 -1.15 -2.28
N ILE A 312 -6.92 -0.65 -1.05
CA ILE A 312 -7.56 -1.22 0.15
C ILE A 312 -8.98 -0.66 0.33
N ASN A 313 -9.15 0.67 0.27
CA ASN A 313 -10.43 1.32 0.56
C ASN A 313 -11.57 0.85 -0.33
N LEU A 314 -11.30 0.61 -1.62
CA LEU A 314 -12.29 0.15 -2.59
C LEU A 314 -12.88 -1.22 -2.24
N PHE A 315 -12.12 -2.06 -1.55
CA PHE A 315 -12.48 -3.42 -1.18
C PHE A 315 -12.47 -3.63 0.33
N TRP A 316 -12.65 -2.54 1.09
CA TRP A 316 -12.44 -2.55 2.54
C TRP A 316 -13.27 -3.62 3.25
N LYS A 317 -14.56 -3.72 2.90
CA LYS A 317 -15.47 -4.69 3.54
C LYS A 317 -15.25 -6.11 3.03
N ASP A 318 -14.81 -6.26 1.79
CA ASP A 318 -14.44 -7.55 1.20
C ASP A 318 -13.17 -8.10 1.87
N ILE A 319 -12.19 -7.22 2.13
CA ILE A 319 -10.96 -7.56 2.86
C ILE A 319 -11.29 -7.92 4.30
N GLU A 320 -12.08 -7.10 5.01
CA GLU A 320 -12.46 -7.38 6.41
C GLU A 320 -13.08 -8.77 6.52
N LYS A 321 -14.02 -9.11 5.62
CA LYS A 321 -14.65 -10.42 5.63
C LYS A 321 -13.68 -11.54 5.37
N ASN A 322 -12.89 -11.47 4.29
CA ASN A 322 -11.96 -12.54 3.91
C ASN A 322 -10.84 -12.75 4.95
N ALA A 323 -10.38 -11.68 5.60
CA ALA A 323 -9.36 -11.78 6.63
C ALA A 323 -9.87 -12.41 7.94
N MET A 324 -11.20 -12.41 8.17
CA MET A 324 -11.84 -13.05 9.34
C MET A 324 -12.22 -14.52 9.09
N ASP A 325 -12.52 -14.88 7.84
CA ASP A 325 -12.90 -16.23 7.44
C ASP A 325 -11.69 -17.20 7.46
#